data_2e780af2f23e2c865cebf5937ca5fe73
#
_entry.id   2e780af2f23e2c865cebf5937ca5fe73
#
_cell.length_a   1.000
_cell.length_b   1.000
_cell.length_c   1.000
_cell.angle_alpha   90.00
_cell.angle_beta   90.00
_cell.angle_gamma   90.00
#
_symmetry.space_group_name_H-M   'P 1'
#
loop_
_entity.id
_entity.type
_entity.pdbx_description
1 polymer ?
#
loop_
_entity_poly.entity_id
_entity_poly.type
_entity_poly.pdbx_seq_one_letter_code
_entity_poly.pdbx_strand_id
1 'polypeptide(L)'
;MAEIKAFRGLRFTDKAGSTGEVCCPPYDIISPEQKKQYLAENPHNIIRLELPKTAEDTDEAYGKARAHLNEWLDEEILKCDEKPSIYIYEMVFDALGSSYSVKGYVSLVKLEEFSKGIILPHEETLSKAKEDRFNLMCATGCNFSQIYSLYMDDDNKVFTLIDLSLIHISEPTRRSYI
;
A
#
# COMPACT_ATOMS: atom_id res chain seq x y z
N MET A 1 12.58 21.10 -0.23
CA MET A 1 12.07 20.05 0.69
C MET A 1 10.72 19.59 0.16
N ALA A 2 10.46 18.28 0.10
CA ALA A 2 9.16 17.78 -0.32
C ALA A 2 8.06 18.15 0.69
N GLU A 3 6.89 18.52 0.19
CA GLU A 3 5.71 18.83 1.00
C GLU A 3 4.88 17.55 1.18
N ILE A 4 4.56 17.20 2.42
CA ILE A 4 3.75 16.01 2.75
C ILE A 4 2.43 16.43 3.42
N LYS A 5 1.41 15.56 3.31
CA LYS A 5 0.10 15.80 3.90
C LYS A 5 -0.50 14.49 4.43
N ALA A 6 -1.18 14.60 5.57
CA ALA A 6 -2.00 13.52 6.11
C ALA A 6 -3.18 13.20 5.18
N PHE A 7 -3.66 11.95 5.20
CA PHE A 7 -4.81 11.51 4.41
C PHE A 7 -5.66 10.51 5.18
N ARG A 8 -6.85 10.23 4.66
CA ARG A 8 -7.75 9.22 5.21
C ARG A 8 -7.56 7.92 4.46
N GLY A 9 -6.88 6.94 5.09
CA GLY A 9 -6.63 5.64 4.50
C GLY A 9 -7.88 4.77 4.47
N LEU A 10 -7.99 3.89 3.46
CA LEU A 10 -8.92 2.77 3.47
C LEU A 10 -8.25 1.59 4.18
N ARG A 11 -8.95 1.01 5.15
CA ARG A 11 -8.43 -0.12 5.92
C ARG A 11 -9.46 -1.23 6.00
N PHE A 12 -8.96 -2.48 6.02
CA PHE A 12 -9.79 -3.63 6.34
C PHE A 12 -10.32 -3.54 7.76
N THR A 13 -11.56 -3.95 7.93
CA THR A 13 -12.18 -4.18 9.24
C THR A 13 -12.05 -5.64 9.65
N ASP A 14 -12.44 -5.97 10.87
CA ASP A 14 -12.43 -7.36 11.35
C ASP A 14 -13.37 -8.29 10.55
N LYS A 15 -14.33 -7.73 9.80
CA LYS A 15 -15.21 -8.50 8.91
C LYS A 15 -14.45 -9.16 7.75
N ALA A 16 -13.31 -8.61 7.36
CA ALA A 16 -12.50 -9.15 6.27
C ALA A 16 -11.75 -10.44 6.64
N GLY A 17 -11.55 -10.68 7.93
CA GLY A 17 -10.70 -11.74 8.46
C GLY A 17 -9.40 -11.18 9.05
N SER A 18 -8.43 -12.06 9.31
CA SER A 18 -7.14 -11.65 9.84
C SER A 18 -6.28 -10.91 8.79
N THR A 19 -5.36 -10.07 9.25
CA THR A 19 -4.47 -9.32 8.36
C THR A 19 -3.67 -10.23 7.42
N GLY A 20 -3.20 -11.39 7.92
CA GLY A 20 -2.44 -12.34 7.10
C GLY A 20 -3.27 -12.95 5.96
N GLU A 21 -4.59 -13.10 6.14
CA GLU A 21 -5.48 -13.66 5.12
C GLU A 21 -5.86 -12.64 4.04
N VAL A 22 -5.92 -11.35 4.38
CA VAL A 22 -6.33 -10.29 3.44
C VAL A 22 -5.16 -9.65 2.71
N CYS A 23 -3.92 -9.92 3.11
CA CYS A 23 -2.70 -9.41 2.48
C CYS A 23 -2.10 -10.44 1.51
N CYS A 24 -1.31 -9.94 0.58
CA CYS A 24 -0.51 -10.76 -0.34
C CYS A 24 0.84 -10.06 -0.59
N PRO A 25 1.84 -10.75 -1.14
CA PRO A 25 3.08 -10.13 -1.62
C PRO A 25 2.82 -9.07 -2.71
N PRO A 26 3.83 -8.26 -3.09
CA PRO A 26 3.72 -7.32 -4.19
C PRO A 26 3.21 -7.99 -5.48
N TYR A 27 2.33 -7.29 -6.19
CA TYR A 27 1.58 -7.84 -7.34
C TYR A 27 2.46 -8.38 -8.49
N ASP A 28 3.66 -7.86 -8.64
CA ASP A 28 4.60 -8.15 -9.71
C ASP A 28 5.35 -9.47 -9.53
N ILE A 29 5.33 -10.05 -8.32
CA ILE A 29 5.96 -11.35 -8.02
C ILE A 29 4.94 -12.48 -7.85
N ILE A 30 3.64 -12.20 -7.99
CA ILE A 30 2.57 -13.19 -7.78
C ILE A 30 2.25 -13.93 -9.07
N SER A 31 2.36 -15.27 -9.05
CA SER A 31 1.94 -16.10 -10.18
C SER A 31 0.40 -16.23 -10.27
N PRO A 32 -0.15 -16.61 -11.45
CA PRO A 32 -1.58 -16.88 -11.59
C PRO A 32 -2.10 -17.97 -10.63
N GLU A 33 -1.29 -18.98 -10.34
CA GLU A 33 -1.60 -20.05 -9.40
C GLU A 33 -1.69 -19.53 -7.97
N GLN A 34 -0.72 -18.72 -7.54
CA GLN A 34 -0.71 -18.08 -6.23
C GLN A 34 -1.91 -17.14 -6.08
N LYS A 35 -2.25 -16.36 -7.11
CA LYS A 35 -3.45 -15.52 -7.10
C LYS A 35 -4.73 -16.36 -6.83
N LYS A 36 -4.88 -17.50 -7.52
CA LYS A 36 -6.02 -18.40 -7.28
C LYS A 36 -6.05 -18.93 -5.85
N GLN A 37 -4.89 -19.27 -5.29
CA GLN A 37 -4.77 -19.74 -3.93
C GLN A 37 -5.21 -18.66 -2.93
N TYR A 38 -4.68 -17.44 -3.00
CA TYR A 38 -5.08 -16.33 -2.12
C TYR A 38 -6.58 -16.06 -2.16
N LEU A 39 -7.18 -16.07 -3.36
CA LEU A 39 -8.62 -15.86 -3.52
C LEU A 39 -9.49 -17.04 -3.01
N ALA A 40 -8.94 -18.26 -2.98
CA ALA A 40 -9.60 -19.42 -2.40
C ALA A 40 -9.51 -19.43 -0.88
N GLU A 41 -8.40 -18.94 -0.32
CA GLU A 41 -8.19 -18.83 1.13
C GLU A 41 -9.06 -17.72 1.74
N ASN A 42 -9.10 -16.54 1.11
CA ASN A 42 -9.96 -15.44 1.55
C ASN A 42 -10.48 -14.62 0.36
N PRO A 43 -11.82 -14.53 0.16
CA PRO A 43 -12.40 -13.73 -0.93
C PRO A 43 -12.13 -12.24 -0.81
N HIS A 44 -11.77 -11.75 0.39
CA HIS A 44 -11.42 -10.35 0.65
C HIS A 44 -9.91 -10.08 0.57
N ASN A 45 -9.10 -11.03 0.09
CA ASN A 45 -7.69 -10.77 -0.11
C ASN A 45 -7.50 -9.60 -1.09
N ILE A 46 -6.59 -8.65 -0.74
CA ILE A 46 -6.35 -7.40 -1.48
C ILE A 46 -5.97 -7.65 -2.96
N ILE A 47 -5.44 -8.82 -3.27
CA ILE A 47 -5.07 -9.22 -4.64
C ILE A 47 -6.24 -9.13 -5.62
N ARG A 48 -7.48 -9.26 -5.14
CA ARG A 48 -8.69 -9.10 -5.95
C ARG A 48 -8.82 -7.70 -6.54
N LEU A 49 -8.37 -6.70 -5.80
CA LEU A 49 -8.38 -5.29 -6.21
C LEU A 49 -7.07 -4.90 -6.90
N GLU A 50 -5.94 -5.34 -6.37
CA GLU A 50 -4.62 -4.92 -6.82
C GLU A 50 -4.18 -5.58 -8.12
N LEU A 51 -4.52 -6.84 -8.32
CA LEU A 51 -4.21 -7.60 -9.53
C LEU A 51 -5.50 -8.12 -10.18
N PRO A 52 -6.40 -7.24 -10.68
CA PRO A 52 -7.68 -7.66 -11.23
C PRO A 52 -7.54 -8.45 -12.52
N LYS A 53 -6.54 -8.13 -13.34
CA LYS A 53 -6.30 -8.80 -14.63
C LYS A 53 -5.75 -10.22 -14.45
N THR A 54 -6.17 -11.09 -15.36
CA THR A 54 -5.50 -12.34 -15.71
C THR A 54 -4.87 -12.20 -17.08
N ALA A 55 -4.11 -13.18 -17.56
CA ALA A 55 -3.45 -13.12 -18.87
C ALA A 55 -4.44 -12.92 -20.05
N GLU A 56 -5.71 -13.27 -19.85
CA GLU A 56 -6.77 -13.24 -20.87
C GLU A 56 -7.74 -12.06 -20.70
N ASP A 57 -7.65 -11.28 -19.61
CA ASP A 57 -8.60 -10.22 -19.31
C ASP A 57 -8.33 -8.94 -20.11
N THR A 58 -9.41 -8.35 -20.58
CA THR A 58 -9.50 -7.03 -21.19
C THR A 58 -9.55 -5.92 -20.15
N ASP A 59 -9.75 -4.67 -20.59
CA ASP A 59 -9.92 -3.50 -19.70
C ASP A 59 -11.15 -3.59 -18.76
N GLU A 60 -12.08 -4.53 -18.98
CA GLU A 60 -13.18 -4.83 -18.09
C GLU A 60 -12.72 -5.26 -16.67
N ALA A 61 -11.51 -5.78 -16.54
CA ALA A 61 -10.95 -6.20 -15.24
C ALA A 61 -10.88 -5.04 -14.24
N TYR A 62 -10.57 -3.83 -14.70
CA TYR A 62 -10.55 -2.64 -13.83
C TYR A 62 -11.95 -2.25 -13.35
N GLY A 63 -12.97 -2.43 -14.20
CA GLY A 63 -14.37 -2.27 -13.83
C GLY A 63 -14.81 -3.27 -12.74
N LYS A 64 -14.36 -4.51 -12.82
CA LYS A 64 -14.59 -5.53 -11.79
C LYS A 64 -13.91 -5.15 -10.47
N ALA A 65 -12.67 -4.66 -10.50
CA ALA A 65 -11.98 -4.17 -9.30
C ALA A 65 -12.76 -3.03 -8.64
N ARG A 66 -13.27 -2.07 -9.40
CA ARG A 66 -14.13 -1.01 -8.89
C ARG A 66 -15.42 -1.55 -8.26
N ALA A 67 -16.07 -2.52 -8.91
CA ALA A 67 -17.29 -3.14 -8.39
C ALA A 67 -17.03 -3.80 -7.03
N HIS A 68 -15.96 -4.61 -6.92
CA HIS A 68 -15.57 -5.23 -5.65
C HIS A 68 -15.19 -4.20 -4.58
N LEU A 69 -14.50 -3.12 -4.95
CA LEU A 69 -14.17 -2.06 -4.00
C LEU A 69 -15.43 -1.42 -3.43
N ASN A 70 -16.44 -1.13 -4.28
CA ASN A 70 -17.71 -0.57 -3.83
C ASN A 70 -18.48 -1.55 -2.94
N GLU A 71 -18.56 -2.81 -3.32
CA GLU A 71 -19.16 -3.89 -2.52
C GLU A 71 -18.50 -3.97 -1.13
N TRP A 72 -17.17 -3.96 -1.06
CA TRP A 72 -16.44 -4.02 0.21
C TRP A 72 -16.62 -2.77 1.08
N LEU A 73 -16.86 -1.62 0.47
CA LEU A 73 -17.20 -0.39 1.21
C LEU A 73 -18.64 -0.46 1.74
N ASP A 74 -19.60 -0.90 0.94
CA ASP A 74 -21.00 -1.03 1.31
C ASP A 74 -21.21 -2.07 2.42
N GLU A 75 -20.46 -3.16 2.39
CA GLU A 75 -20.47 -4.23 3.39
C GLU A 75 -19.61 -3.92 4.62
N GLU A 76 -18.92 -2.78 4.61
CA GLU A 76 -17.95 -2.38 5.65
C GLU A 76 -16.79 -3.40 5.82
N ILE A 77 -16.42 -4.12 4.78
CA ILE A 77 -15.19 -4.92 4.73
C ILE A 77 -13.97 -3.98 4.71
N LEU A 78 -14.08 -2.89 3.92
CA LEU A 78 -13.16 -1.76 3.94
C LEU A 78 -13.86 -0.54 4.53
N LYS A 79 -13.12 0.23 5.31
CA LYS A 79 -13.60 1.49 5.90
C LYS A 79 -12.56 2.59 5.75
N CYS A 80 -13.03 3.78 5.39
CA CYS A 80 -12.19 4.97 5.38
C CYS A 80 -12.01 5.50 6.80
N ASP A 81 -10.79 5.83 7.18
CA ASP A 81 -10.50 6.41 8.49
C ASP A 81 -11.25 7.74 8.68
N GLU A 82 -11.70 8.02 9.89
CA GLU A 82 -12.48 9.22 10.20
C GLU A 82 -11.66 10.49 10.06
N LYS A 83 -10.39 10.45 10.44
CA LYS A 83 -9.49 11.61 10.48
C LYS A 83 -8.31 11.41 9.54
N PRO A 84 -7.86 12.48 8.86
CA PRO A 84 -6.59 12.44 8.15
C PRO A 84 -5.43 12.12 9.10
N SER A 85 -4.60 11.16 8.72
CA SER A 85 -3.48 10.67 9.52
C SER A 85 -2.24 10.47 8.64
N ILE A 86 -1.08 10.44 9.26
CA ILE A 86 0.16 9.90 8.72
C ILE A 86 0.32 8.53 9.37
N TYR A 87 0.56 7.49 8.55
CA TYR A 87 0.62 6.11 9.05
C TYR A 87 2.07 5.72 9.26
N ILE A 88 2.41 5.32 10.48
CA ILE A 88 3.74 4.81 10.78
C ILE A 88 3.87 3.37 10.28
N TYR A 89 5.00 3.09 9.68
CA TYR A 89 5.36 1.80 9.10
C TYR A 89 6.65 1.30 9.73
N GLU A 90 6.63 0.08 10.24
CA GLU A 90 7.81 -0.62 10.71
C GLU A 90 7.87 -2.01 10.07
N MET A 91 8.97 -2.33 9.44
CA MET A 91 9.25 -3.64 8.87
C MET A 91 10.44 -4.26 9.59
N VAL A 92 10.21 -5.42 10.19
CA VAL A 92 11.26 -6.22 10.84
C VAL A 92 11.55 -7.44 9.97
N PHE A 93 12.80 -7.67 9.66
CA PHE A 93 13.23 -8.80 8.83
C PHE A 93 14.60 -9.32 9.25
N ASP A 94 14.86 -10.59 8.95
CA ASP A 94 16.14 -11.23 9.21
C ASP A 94 16.95 -11.30 7.93
N ALA A 95 18.20 -10.85 7.97
CA ALA A 95 19.14 -10.92 6.87
C ALA A 95 20.55 -11.11 7.41
N LEU A 96 21.39 -11.87 6.70
CA LEU A 96 22.80 -12.08 7.03
C LEU A 96 23.05 -12.53 8.48
N GLY A 97 22.10 -13.28 9.06
CA GLY A 97 22.20 -13.77 10.45
C GLY A 97 21.90 -12.76 11.54
N SER A 98 21.36 -11.60 11.18
CA SER A 98 20.94 -10.54 12.09
C SER A 98 19.53 -10.07 11.80
N SER A 99 18.82 -9.56 12.82
CA SER A 99 17.51 -8.94 12.67
C SER A 99 17.65 -7.45 12.45
N TYR A 100 16.92 -6.93 11.48
CA TYR A 100 16.90 -5.51 11.10
C TYR A 100 15.49 -4.95 11.21
N SER A 101 15.40 -3.65 11.53
CA SER A 101 14.16 -2.90 11.51
C SER A 101 14.32 -1.68 10.60
N VAL A 102 13.36 -1.49 9.69
CA VAL A 102 13.24 -0.28 8.87
C VAL A 102 11.94 0.42 9.24
N LYS A 103 12.04 1.69 9.60
CA LYS A 103 10.91 2.53 9.99
C LYS A 103 10.68 3.62 8.96
N GLY A 104 9.42 3.92 8.71
CA GLY A 104 9.03 4.96 7.79
C GLY A 104 7.59 5.40 8.05
N TYR A 105 7.04 6.17 7.12
CA TYR A 105 5.67 6.63 7.21
C TYR A 105 5.01 6.69 5.84
N VAL A 106 3.69 6.54 5.82
CA VAL A 106 2.86 6.68 4.62
C VAL A 106 2.11 8.01 4.70
N SER A 107 2.24 8.83 3.66
CA SER A 107 1.60 10.14 3.55
C SER A 107 1.30 10.48 2.09
N LEU A 108 0.52 11.52 1.84
CA LEU A 108 0.51 12.14 0.52
C LEU A 108 1.77 12.97 0.35
N VAL A 109 2.33 12.94 -0.85
CA VAL A 109 3.46 13.79 -1.26
C VAL A 109 2.99 14.66 -2.41
N LYS A 110 3.25 15.98 -2.30
CA LYS A 110 2.94 16.91 -3.37
C LYS A 110 3.77 16.58 -4.61
N LEU A 111 3.09 16.45 -5.75
CA LEU A 111 3.76 16.22 -7.01
C LEU A 111 4.55 17.47 -7.42
N GLU A 112 5.80 17.26 -7.77
CA GLU A 112 6.72 18.29 -8.24
C GLU A 112 7.44 17.81 -9.50
N GLU A 113 7.72 18.74 -10.40
CA GLU A 113 8.54 18.44 -11.57
C GLU A 113 9.95 18.00 -11.15
N PHE A 114 10.47 16.92 -11.72
CA PHE A 114 11.80 16.39 -11.40
C PHE A 114 12.91 17.42 -11.64
N SER A 115 12.74 18.31 -12.61
CA SER A 115 13.66 19.41 -12.90
C SER A 115 13.89 20.37 -11.73
N LYS A 116 12.97 20.43 -10.75
CA LYS A 116 13.12 21.23 -9.54
C LYS A 116 14.06 20.59 -8.50
N GLY A 117 14.45 19.34 -8.66
CA GLY A 117 15.34 18.63 -7.73
C GLY A 117 14.78 18.44 -6.33
N ILE A 118 13.45 18.56 -6.14
CA ILE A 118 12.76 18.36 -4.86
C ILE A 118 12.47 16.88 -4.65
N ILE A 119 12.00 16.20 -5.69
CA ILE A 119 11.79 14.75 -5.76
C ILE A 119 12.68 14.24 -6.88
N LEU A 120 13.49 13.24 -6.58
CA LEU A 120 14.43 12.67 -7.54
C LEU A 120 13.94 11.28 -7.96
N PRO A 121 13.86 11.00 -9.26
CA PRO A 121 13.60 9.64 -9.72
C PRO A 121 14.82 8.76 -9.41
N HIS A 122 14.59 7.52 -8.98
CA HIS A 122 15.68 6.56 -8.75
C HIS A 122 15.78 5.52 -9.86
N GLU A 123 14.74 5.38 -10.68
CA GLU A 123 14.69 4.42 -11.79
C GLU A 123 13.76 4.88 -12.92
N GLU A 124 13.90 4.29 -14.09
CA GLU A 124 12.91 4.35 -15.16
C GLU A 124 11.97 3.14 -15.08
N THR A 125 10.76 3.38 -14.58
CA THR A 125 9.72 2.34 -14.52
C THR A 125 9.21 2.00 -15.91
N LEU A 126 8.98 0.71 -16.20
CA LEU A 126 8.46 0.21 -17.48
C LEU A 126 7.09 0.86 -17.79
N SER A 127 6.93 1.32 -19.03
CA SER A 127 5.71 2.03 -19.48
C SER A 127 4.44 1.20 -19.27
N LYS A 128 4.48 -0.11 -19.55
CA LYS A 128 3.35 -1.03 -19.37
C LYS A 128 2.90 -1.13 -17.91
N ALA A 129 3.85 -1.17 -16.96
CA ALA A 129 3.53 -1.22 -15.53
C ALA A 129 2.90 0.10 -15.07
N LYS A 130 3.41 1.24 -15.52
CA LYS A 130 2.83 2.56 -15.23
C LYS A 130 1.41 2.69 -15.77
N GLU A 131 1.16 2.27 -17.00
CA GLU A 131 -0.15 2.31 -17.64
C GLU A 131 -1.16 1.42 -16.90
N ASP A 132 -0.78 0.20 -16.52
CA ASP A 132 -1.64 -0.71 -15.75
C ASP A 132 -2.05 -0.10 -14.42
N ARG A 133 -1.09 0.40 -13.63
CA ARG A 133 -1.38 1.04 -12.34
C ARG A 133 -2.19 2.33 -12.49
N PHE A 134 -1.92 3.13 -13.53
CA PHE A 134 -2.69 4.33 -13.83
C PHE A 134 -4.15 4.00 -14.17
N ASN A 135 -4.40 3.01 -15.01
CA ASN A 135 -5.76 2.58 -15.37
C ASN A 135 -6.52 2.03 -14.17
N LEU A 136 -5.86 1.24 -13.31
CA LEU A 136 -6.46 0.75 -12.07
C LEU A 136 -6.83 1.91 -11.14
N MET A 137 -5.94 2.88 -10.97
CA MET A 137 -6.18 4.06 -10.13
C MET A 137 -7.31 4.92 -10.70
N CYS A 138 -7.38 5.14 -12.01
CA CYS A 138 -8.48 5.87 -12.66
C CYS A 138 -9.82 5.17 -12.45
N ALA A 139 -9.87 3.85 -12.52
CA ALA A 139 -11.09 3.08 -12.36
C ALA A 139 -11.59 3.08 -10.91
N THR A 140 -10.69 2.95 -9.93
CA THR A 140 -11.03 2.75 -8.51
C THR A 140 -10.97 4.03 -7.67
N GLY A 141 -10.21 5.04 -8.11
CA GLY A 141 -9.89 6.22 -7.30
C GLY A 141 -8.94 5.93 -6.13
N CYS A 142 -8.31 4.75 -6.11
CA CYS A 142 -7.44 4.28 -5.03
C CYS A 142 -6.04 3.94 -5.54
N ASN A 143 -5.05 4.18 -4.70
CA ASN A 143 -3.70 3.68 -4.90
C ASN A 143 -3.49 2.48 -3.94
N PHE A 144 -3.39 1.27 -4.49
CA PHE A 144 -3.20 0.04 -3.73
C PHE A 144 -1.73 -0.25 -3.44
N SER A 145 -0.82 0.20 -4.32
CA SER A 145 0.63 0.03 -4.17
C SER A 145 1.27 1.40 -4.01
N GLN A 146 1.70 1.74 -2.80
CA GLN A 146 2.35 3.02 -2.52
C GLN A 146 3.74 3.06 -3.16
N ILE A 147 4.16 4.26 -3.56
CA ILE A 147 5.52 4.49 -4.05
C ILE A 147 6.46 4.52 -2.85
N TYR A 148 7.50 3.68 -2.89
CA TYR A 148 8.56 3.69 -1.90
C TYR A 148 9.57 4.81 -2.22
N SER A 149 9.84 5.64 -1.24
CA SER A 149 10.77 6.77 -1.36
C SER A 149 11.74 6.81 -0.19
N LEU A 150 12.96 7.25 -0.45
CA LEU A 150 13.95 7.51 0.58
C LEU A 150 14.04 9.02 0.83
N TYR A 151 14.32 9.42 2.07
CA TYR A 151 14.56 10.79 2.45
C TYR A 151 15.80 10.92 3.32
N MET A 152 16.42 12.09 3.30
CA MET A 152 17.56 12.40 4.16
C MET A 152 17.05 12.98 5.49
N ASP A 153 17.55 12.45 6.60
CA ASP A 153 17.22 12.89 7.96
C ASP A 153 18.49 12.96 8.82
N ASP A 154 19.43 13.79 8.38
CA ASP A 154 20.77 13.90 8.97
C ASP A 154 20.75 14.23 10.48
N ASP A 155 19.71 14.98 10.90
CA ASP A 155 19.49 15.36 12.30
C ASP A 155 18.64 14.35 13.10
N ASN A 156 18.23 13.24 12.50
CA ASN A 156 17.31 12.22 13.08
C ASN A 156 16.00 12.80 13.65
N LYS A 157 15.52 13.93 13.13
CA LYS A 157 14.31 14.60 13.62
C LYS A 157 13.05 13.80 13.30
N VAL A 158 12.94 13.29 12.08
CA VAL A 158 11.79 12.50 11.64
C VAL A 158 11.82 11.15 12.33
N PHE A 159 12.98 10.51 12.40
CA PHE A 159 13.17 9.23 13.09
C PHE A 159 12.75 9.30 14.56
N THR A 160 13.16 10.37 15.28
CA THR A 160 12.77 10.61 16.68
C THR A 160 11.25 10.76 16.84
N LEU A 161 10.58 11.47 15.91
CA LEU A 161 9.12 11.60 15.94
C LEU A 161 8.40 10.28 15.69
N ILE A 162 8.91 9.46 14.79
CA ILE A 162 8.38 8.11 14.52
C ILE A 162 8.50 7.24 15.78
N ASP A 163 9.66 7.21 16.41
CA ASP A 163 9.89 6.42 17.63
C ASP A 163 8.98 6.86 18.78
N LEU A 164 8.85 8.16 19.02
CA LEU A 164 7.93 8.69 20.03
C LEU A 164 6.48 8.30 19.75
N SER A 165 6.07 8.29 18.47
CA SER A 165 4.73 7.86 18.07
C SER A 165 4.50 6.38 18.36
N LEU A 166 5.49 5.52 18.13
CA LEU A 166 5.40 4.08 18.40
C LEU A 166 5.33 3.76 19.90
N ILE A 167 5.99 4.55 20.75
CA ILE A 167 5.95 4.38 22.23
C ILE A 167 4.53 4.68 22.77
N HIS A 168 3.78 5.59 22.14
CA HIS A 168 2.44 5.98 22.57
C HIS A 168 1.31 5.11 22.02
N ILE A 169 1.61 4.14 21.13
CA ILE A 169 0.63 3.17 20.64
C ILE A 169 0.52 2.05 21.68
N SER A 170 -0.51 2.09 22.51
CA SER A 170 -0.75 1.13 23.59
C SER A 170 -1.09 -0.29 23.11
N GLU A 171 -1.45 -0.46 21.83
CA GLU A 171 -1.59 -1.77 21.18
C GLU A 171 -1.06 -1.70 19.75
N PRO A 172 0.05 -2.41 19.43
CA PRO A 172 0.50 -2.53 18.05
C PRO A 172 -0.54 -3.34 17.27
N THR A 173 -1.29 -2.69 16.43
CA THR A 173 -2.02 -3.38 15.38
C THR A 173 -0.96 -3.98 14.46
N ARG A 174 -0.56 -5.22 14.71
CA ARG A 174 0.36 -5.96 13.84
C ARG A 174 -0.30 -6.12 12.48
N ARG A 175 0.08 -5.30 11.55
CA ARG A 175 -0.28 -5.42 10.14
C ARG A 175 0.98 -5.76 9.38
N SER A 176 1.06 -7.00 8.92
CA SER A 176 2.06 -7.41 7.95
C SER A 176 1.71 -6.74 6.62
N TYR A 177 2.47 -5.74 6.23
CA TYR A 177 2.60 -5.37 4.83
C TYR A 177 3.88 -6.10 4.37
N ILE A 178 3.74 -7.09 3.56
CA ILE A 178 4.86 -7.71 2.84
C ILE A 178 4.84 -7.16 1.43
#